data_d9cb8284a6c774878d8504e4f7fac44d
#
_entry.id   d9cb8284a6c774878d8504e4f7fac44d
#
_cell.length_a   1.000
_cell.length_b   1.000
_cell.length_c   1.000
_cell.angle_alpha   90.00
_cell.angle_beta   90.00
_cell.angle_gamma   90.00
#
_symmetry.space_group_name_H-M   'P 1'
#
loop_
_entity.id
_entity.type
_entity.pdbx_description
1 polymer ?
#
loop_
_entity_poly.entity_id
_entity_poly.type
_entity_poly.pdbx_seq_one_letter_code
_entity_poly.pdbx_strand_id
1 'polypeptide(L)'
;MLKYELVIQDLKQNISRGTYAPYSQLPSISQLCKQYGVSKITINKALDALQSQGLISRRRGSGTFVKKLEDYTQIKPSQEVSGQMEGFLAEHTARGEKVHTKVYVFEVERPSEYIAHALDINQQDFVYRIIRVRYTNDIPLVIEYTYMPIDEIPNLKMTHLNTSIYSYIEHDLGLRIANAHRVIRAVVPTAKECKRLNIEN
;
A
#
# COMPACT_ATOMS: atom_id res chain seq x y z
N MET A 1 -20.16 -23.90 -4.68
CA MET A 1 -18.94 -23.08 -4.76
C MET A 1 -18.81 -22.53 -6.17
N LEU A 2 -18.68 -21.24 -6.33
CA LEU A 2 -18.63 -20.63 -7.66
C LEU A 2 -17.24 -20.87 -8.29
N LYS A 3 -17.19 -21.01 -9.63
CA LYS A 3 -15.92 -21.33 -10.33
C LYS A 3 -14.79 -20.35 -10.03
N TYR A 4 -15.08 -19.06 -9.87
CA TYR A 4 -14.04 -18.07 -9.54
C TYR A 4 -13.50 -18.24 -8.09
N GLU A 5 -14.32 -18.73 -7.16
CA GLU A 5 -13.89 -19.01 -5.77
C GLU A 5 -12.89 -20.17 -5.70
N LEU A 6 -13.10 -21.20 -6.52
CA LEU A 6 -12.15 -22.31 -6.66
C LEU A 6 -10.80 -21.81 -7.17
N VAL A 7 -10.81 -20.94 -8.18
CA VAL A 7 -9.58 -20.32 -8.72
C VAL A 7 -8.86 -19.49 -7.66
N ILE A 8 -9.62 -18.70 -6.87
CA ILE A 8 -9.04 -17.91 -5.78
C ILE A 8 -8.36 -18.81 -4.75
N GLN A 9 -9.04 -19.87 -4.31
CA GLN A 9 -8.50 -20.78 -3.30
C GLN A 9 -7.22 -21.49 -3.78
N ASP A 10 -7.23 -22.00 -5.01
CA ASP A 10 -6.08 -22.67 -5.57
C ASP A 10 -4.89 -21.73 -5.77
N LEU A 11 -5.10 -20.55 -6.33
CA LEU A 11 -4.03 -19.55 -6.48
C LEU A 11 -3.49 -19.10 -5.13
N LYS A 12 -4.34 -18.87 -4.11
CA LYS A 12 -3.89 -18.59 -2.75
C LYS A 12 -3.01 -19.68 -2.17
N GLN A 13 -3.42 -20.93 -2.33
CA GLN A 13 -2.68 -22.08 -1.83
C GLN A 13 -1.33 -22.22 -2.53
N ASN A 14 -1.27 -22.00 -3.83
CA ASN A 14 -0.03 -22.04 -4.60
C ASN A 14 0.92 -20.88 -4.22
N ILE A 15 0.40 -19.68 -3.96
CA ILE A 15 1.19 -18.56 -3.44
C ILE A 15 1.72 -18.86 -2.03
N SER A 16 0.88 -19.37 -1.13
CA SER A 16 1.29 -19.68 0.24
C SER A 16 2.29 -20.82 0.34
N ARG A 17 2.24 -21.78 -0.58
CA ARG A 17 3.20 -22.90 -0.68
C ARG A 17 4.49 -22.52 -1.39
N GLY A 18 4.60 -21.31 -1.92
CA GLY A 18 5.76 -20.84 -2.67
C GLY A 18 5.85 -21.40 -4.10
N THR A 19 4.82 -22.08 -4.61
CA THR A 19 4.76 -22.50 -6.03
C THR A 19 4.86 -21.30 -6.95
N TYR A 20 4.20 -20.21 -6.57
CA TYR A 20 4.41 -18.89 -7.13
C TYR A 20 5.19 -18.08 -6.10
N ALA A 21 6.49 -17.95 -6.33
CA ALA A 21 7.37 -17.22 -5.42
C ALA A 21 6.97 -15.74 -5.31
N PRO A 22 7.26 -15.08 -4.19
CA PRO A 22 7.13 -13.61 -4.10
C PRO A 22 7.82 -12.94 -5.28
N TYR A 23 7.16 -11.92 -5.84
CA TYR A 23 7.58 -11.14 -7.02
C TYR A 23 7.64 -11.90 -8.35
N SER A 24 7.34 -13.20 -8.37
CA SER A 24 7.21 -13.92 -9.63
C SER A 24 5.94 -13.49 -10.38
N GLN A 25 6.01 -13.56 -11.69
CA GLN A 25 4.86 -13.32 -12.55
C GLN A 25 3.93 -14.54 -12.55
N LEU A 26 2.64 -14.32 -12.31
CA LEU A 26 1.63 -15.35 -12.53
C LEU A 26 1.47 -15.65 -14.03
N PRO A 27 0.99 -16.86 -14.38
CA PRO A 27 0.63 -17.16 -15.76
C PRO A 27 -0.34 -16.13 -16.33
N SER A 28 -0.24 -15.85 -17.61
CA SER A 28 -1.14 -14.93 -18.30
C SER A 28 -2.60 -15.36 -18.15
N ILE A 29 -3.53 -14.41 -18.30
CA ILE A 29 -4.98 -14.68 -18.23
C ILE A 29 -5.36 -15.81 -19.19
N SER A 30 -4.78 -15.85 -20.38
CA SER A 30 -5.03 -16.90 -21.37
C SER A 30 -4.56 -18.28 -20.89
N GLN A 31 -3.40 -18.35 -20.24
CA GLN A 31 -2.86 -19.58 -19.66
C GLN A 31 -3.72 -20.04 -18.47
N LEU A 32 -4.13 -19.12 -17.58
CA LEU A 32 -5.02 -19.43 -16.47
C LEU A 32 -6.40 -19.90 -16.95
N CYS A 33 -6.96 -19.29 -18.01
CA CYS A 33 -8.20 -19.79 -18.61
C CYS A 33 -8.08 -21.26 -19.06
N LYS A 34 -6.96 -21.61 -19.70
CA LYS A 34 -6.69 -23.01 -20.13
C LYS A 34 -6.49 -23.93 -18.92
N GLN A 35 -5.72 -23.51 -17.94
CA GLN A 35 -5.40 -24.28 -16.74
C GLN A 35 -6.65 -24.64 -15.92
N TYR A 36 -7.56 -23.68 -15.73
CA TYR A 36 -8.77 -23.85 -14.90
C TYR A 36 -10.02 -24.19 -15.71
N GLY A 37 -9.98 -24.21 -17.03
CA GLY A 37 -11.13 -24.48 -17.87
C GLY A 37 -12.28 -23.47 -17.69
N VAL A 38 -11.94 -22.19 -17.49
CA VAL A 38 -12.92 -21.12 -17.21
C VAL A 38 -12.73 -19.93 -18.14
N SER A 39 -13.77 -19.08 -18.21
CA SER A 39 -13.76 -17.88 -19.04
C SER A 39 -12.79 -16.81 -18.52
N LYS A 40 -12.40 -15.89 -19.42
CA LYS A 40 -11.58 -14.72 -19.08
C LYS A 40 -12.23 -13.83 -18.01
N ILE A 41 -13.58 -13.74 -18.02
CA ILE A 41 -14.35 -12.99 -17.01
C ILE A 41 -14.16 -13.63 -15.63
N THR A 42 -14.21 -14.95 -15.54
CA THR A 42 -14.05 -15.71 -14.31
C THR A 42 -12.63 -15.53 -13.74
N ILE A 43 -11.61 -15.60 -14.59
CA ILE A 43 -10.21 -15.36 -14.18
C ILE A 43 -10.02 -13.92 -13.73
N ASN A 44 -10.53 -12.93 -14.46
CA ASN A 44 -10.43 -11.53 -14.04
C ASN A 44 -11.07 -11.32 -12.67
N LYS A 45 -12.27 -11.84 -12.44
CA LYS A 45 -12.95 -11.74 -11.14
C LYS A 45 -12.12 -12.37 -10.02
N ALA A 46 -11.48 -13.50 -10.26
CA ALA A 46 -10.60 -14.14 -9.30
C ALA A 46 -9.33 -13.30 -9.03
N LEU A 47 -8.71 -12.76 -10.08
CA LEU A 47 -7.52 -11.90 -9.95
C LEU A 47 -7.86 -10.57 -9.27
N ASP A 48 -9.02 -9.97 -9.56
CA ASP A 48 -9.48 -8.76 -8.88
C ASP A 48 -9.67 -8.99 -7.37
N ALA A 49 -10.24 -10.14 -6.99
CA ALA A 49 -10.37 -10.54 -5.59
C ALA A 49 -9.01 -10.80 -4.91
N LEU A 50 -8.05 -11.42 -5.61
CA LEU A 50 -6.70 -11.62 -5.08
C LEU A 50 -5.93 -10.29 -4.95
N GLN A 51 -6.13 -9.38 -5.88
CA GLN A 51 -5.56 -8.04 -5.83
C GLN A 51 -6.16 -7.22 -4.68
N SER A 52 -7.47 -7.27 -4.46
CA SER A 52 -8.12 -6.60 -3.33
C SER A 52 -7.64 -7.13 -1.97
N GLN A 53 -7.23 -8.41 -1.92
CA GLN A 53 -6.62 -9.03 -0.75
C GLN A 53 -5.11 -8.77 -0.62
N GLY A 54 -4.53 -7.97 -1.52
CA GLY A 54 -3.11 -7.61 -1.48
C GLY A 54 -2.14 -8.74 -1.84
N LEU A 55 -2.63 -9.88 -2.34
CA LEU A 55 -1.80 -11.04 -2.67
C LEU A 55 -1.04 -10.90 -3.99
N ILE A 56 -1.57 -10.10 -4.89
CA ILE A 56 -1.00 -9.86 -6.23
C ILE A 56 -1.06 -8.38 -6.61
N SER A 57 -0.23 -8.00 -7.56
CA SER A 57 -0.27 -6.69 -8.22
C SER A 57 -0.46 -6.90 -9.73
N ARG A 58 -1.30 -6.08 -10.36
CA ARG A 58 -1.55 -6.14 -11.81
C ARG A 58 -1.06 -4.87 -12.46
N ARG A 59 -0.24 -5.01 -13.50
CA ARG A 59 0.28 -3.90 -14.29
C ARG A 59 -0.20 -4.03 -15.73
N ARG A 60 -0.80 -2.97 -16.24
CA ARG A 60 -1.26 -2.94 -17.62
C ARG A 60 -0.07 -3.10 -18.56
N GLY A 61 -0.13 -4.09 -19.44
CA GLY A 61 0.94 -4.42 -20.40
C GLY A 61 2.07 -5.30 -19.84
N SER A 62 2.29 -5.34 -18.52
CA SER A 62 3.40 -6.09 -17.90
C SER A 62 2.98 -7.44 -17.31
N GLY A 63 1.73 -7.57 -16.82
CA GLY A 63 1.24 -8.83 -16.28
C GLY A 63 0.73 -8.74 -14.83
N THR A 64 0.64 -9.90 -14.20
CA THR A 64 0.21 -10.07 -12.80
C THR A 64 1.34 -10.66 -11.98
N PHE A 65 1.69 -10.05 -10.87
CA PHE A 65 2.84 -10.44 -10.04
C PHE A 65 2.39 -10.78 -8.63
N VAL A 66 3.01 -11.79 -8.03
CA VAL A 66 2.79 -12.16 -6.62
C VAL A 66 3.47 -11.13 -5.72
N LYS A 67 2.77 -10.63 -4.72
CA LYS A 67 3.38 -9.78 -3.69
C LYS A 67 4.10 -10.63 -2.65
N LYS A 68 5.18 -10.10 -2.04
CA LYS A 68 5.79 -10.73 -0.88
C LYS A 68 4.82 -10.61 0.29
N LEU A 69 4.35 -11.73 0.77
CA LEU A 69 3.68 -11.83 2.06
C LEU A 69 4.78 -11.91 3.13
N GLU A 70 5.18 -10.78 3.69
CA GLU A 70 6.06 -10.82 4.86
C GLU A 70 5.26 -11.45 6.00
N ASP A 71 5.69 -12.62 6.45
CA ASP A 71 5.27 -13.38 7.64
C ASP A 71 3.83 -13.16 8.17
N TYR A 72 2.85 -13.38 7.30
CA TYR A 72 1.42 -13.33 7.70
C TYR A 72 0.90 -14.59 8.37
N THR A 73 1.76 -15.57 8.63
CA THR A 73 1.35 -16.88 9.14
C THR A 73 0.88 -16.86 10.61
N GLN A 74 0.95 -15.71 11.30
CA GLN A 74 0.55 -15.65 12.71
C GLN A 74 -0.54 -14.63 13.07
N ILE A 75 -1.05 -13.83 12.13
CA ILE A 75 -2.15 -12.93 12.44
C ILE A 75 -3.38 -13.37 11.63
N LYS A 76 -4.34 -13.99 12.32
CA LYS A 76 -5.70 -14.15 11.77
C LYS A 76 -6.18 -12.78 11.30
N PRO A 77 -6.74 -12.63 10.09
CA PRO A 77 -7.28 -11.36 9.64
C PRO A 77 -8.40 -10.96 10.59
N SER A 78 -8.10 -10.09 11.53
CA SER A 78 -9.10 -9.40 12.30
C SER A 78 -9.71 -8.34 11.40
N GLN A 79 -10.91 -8.62 10.93
CA GLN A 79 -11.81 -7.73 10.19
C GLN A 79 -11.21 -7.10 8.92
N GLU A 80 -11.76 -7.50 7.77
CA GLU A 80 -11.66 -6.73 6.53
C GLU A 80 -12.21 -5.33 6.81
N VAL A 81 -11.34 -4.36 6.92
CA VAL A 81 -11.73 -2.96 6.82
C VAL A 81 -11.94 -2.71 5.33
N SER A 82 -13.07 -3.14 4.81
CA SER A 82 -13.58 -2.76 3.50
C SER A 82 -14.15 -1.34 3.61
N GLY A 83 -13.26 -0.35 3.62
CA GLY A 83 -13.60 1.05 3.52
C GLY A 83 -12.71 1.71 2.48
N GLN A 84 -13.25 2.66 1.72
CA GLN A 84 -12.41 3.60 0.98
C GLN A 84 -11.32 4.09 1.94
N MET A 85 -10.06 4.08 1.50
CA MET A 85 -8.98 4.65 2.30
C MET A 85 -9.17 6.15 2.37
N GLU A 86 -9.96 6.60 3.34
CA GLU A 86 -10.01 8.01 3.69
C GLU A 86 -8.66 8.40 4.28
N GLY A 87 -8.08 9.48 3.78
CA GLY A 87 -6.83 9.99 4.31
C GLY A 87 -7.06 10.53 5.73
N PHE A 88 -6.01 10.54 6.54
CA PHE A 88 -6.02 11.02 7.93
C PHE A 88 -6.80 12.35 8.11
N LEU A 89 -6.63 13.30 7.19
CA LEU A 89 -7.32 14.59 7.24
C LEU A 89 -8.84 14.41 7.13
N ALA A 90 -9.32 13.63 6.18
CA ALA A 90 -10.75 13.42 5.98
C ALA A 90 -11.40 12.72 7.18
N GLU A 91 -10.75 11.65 7.69
CA GLU A 91 -11.23 10.88 8.82
C GLU A 91 -11.41 11.73 10.09
N HIS A 92 -10.38 12.52 10.45
CA HIS A 92 -10.40 13.33 11.68
C HIS A 92 -11.26 14.59 11.54
N THR A 93 -11.29 15.20 10.35
CA THR A 93 -12.17 16.36 10.09
C THR A 93 -13.65 15.96 10.16
N ALA A 94 -14.01 14.78 9.67
CA ALA A 94 -15.38 14.26 9.79
C ALA A 94 -15.83 14.09 11.25
N ARG A 95 -14.88 13.92 12.16
CA ARG A 95 -15.12 13.87 13.63
C ARG A 95 -15.12 15.25 14.30
N GLY A 96 -14.96 16.34 13.54
CA GLY A 96 -14.89 17.69 14.06
C GLY A 96 -13.55 18.06 14.70
N GLU A 97 -12.50 17.27 14.49
CA GLU A 97 -11.17 17.50 15.05
C GLU A 97 -10.36 18.47 14.19
N LYS A 98 -9.58 19.33 14.84
CA LYS A 98 -8.63 20.21 14.14
C LYS A 98 -7.39 19.43 13.79
N VAL A 99 -7.13 19.27 12.50
CA VAL A 99 -5.97 18.56 12.00
C VAL A 99 -4.90 19.53 11.52
N HIS A 100 -3.66 19.32 11.94
CA HIS A 100 -2.51 19.99 11.32
C HIS A 100 -1.32 19.03 11.18
N THR A 101 -0.34 19.45 10.40
CA THR A 101 0.83 18.60 10.07
C THR A 101 2.10 19.38 10.32
N LYS A 102 3.10 18.74 10.92
CA LYS A 102 4.46 19.25 11.00
C LYS A 102 5.38 18.36 10.17
N VAL A 103 5.93 18.91 9.09
CA VAL A 103 6.88 18.21 8.23
C VAL A 103 8.28 18.34 8.82
N TYR A 104 8.97 17.22 9.00
CA TYR A 104 10.35 17.15 9.51
C TYR A 104 11.36 16.89 8.42
N VAL A 105 10.98 16.15 7.39
CA VAL A 105 11.81 15.83 6.24
C VAL A 105 10.96 15.86 4.98
N PHE A 106 11.46 16.50 3.95
CA PHE A 106 10.94 16.43 2.59
C PHE A 106 12.13 16.56 1.64
N GLU A 107 12.60 15.45 1.17
CA GLU A 107 13.85 15.33 0.39
C GLU A 107 13.61 14.42 -0.81
N VAL A 108 14.43 14.63 -1.84
CA VAL A 108 14.54 13.72 -2.98
C VAL A 108 15.81 12.91 -2.79
N GLU A 109 15.68 11.59 -2.79
CA GLU A 109 16.81 10.69 -2.65
C GLU A 109 16.67 9.45 -3.55
N ARG A 110 17.77 8.71 -3.70
CA ARG A 110 17.72 7.37 -4.28
C ARG A 110 17.24 6.39 -3.23
N PRO A 111 16.33 5.49 -3.60
CA PRO A 111 15.81 4.51 -2.66
C PRO A 111 16.88 3.51 -2.23
N SER A 112 16.81 3.05 -0.98
CA SER A 112 17.55 1.84 -0.60
C SER A 112 17.04 0.63 -1.40
N GLU A 113 17.81 -0.44 -1.44
CA GLU A 113 17.39 -1.69 -2.08
C GLU A 113 16.02 -2.18 -1.58
N TYR A 114 15.81 -2.11 -0.27
CA TYR A 114 14.52 -2.46 0.35
C TYR A 114 13.37 -1.58 -0.16
N ILE A 115 13.55 -0.26 -0.22
CA ILE A 115 12.53 0.68 -0.69
C ILE A 115 12.28 0.52 -2.19
N ALA A 116 13.34 0.41 -2.98
CA ALA A 116 13.22 0.19 -4.43
C ALA A 116 12.41 -1.07 -4.73
N HIS A 117 12.73 -2.14 -4.03
CA HIS A 117 12.04 -3.41 -4.15
C HIS A 117 10.57 -3.32 -3.68
N ALA A 118 10.29 -2.65 -2.56
CA ALA A 118 8.93 -2.48 -2.04
C ALA A 118 8.03 -1.64 -2.96
N LEU A 119 8.62 -0.64 -3.63
CA LEU A 119 7.93 0.23 -4.59
C LEU A 119 7.94 -0.32 -6.02
N ASP A 120 8.71 -1.39 -6.27
CA ASP A 120 8.91 -2.02 -7.57
C ASP A 120 9.44 -1.02 -8.62
N ILE A 121 10.52 -0.31 -8.24
CA ILE A 121 11.29 0.64 -9.03
C ILE A 121 12.77 0.26 -9.02
N ASN A 122 13.60 0.93 -9.85
CA ASN A 122 15.03 0.72 -9.85
C ASN A 122 15.71 1.52 -8.73
N GLN A 123 16.86 1.05 -8.24
CA GLN A 123 17.68 1.80 -7.27
C GLN A 123 18.25 3.11 -7.85
N GLN A 124 18.22 3.27 -9.18
CA GLN A 124 18.66 4.49 -9.86
C GLN A 124 17.55 5.53 -9.99
N ASP A 125 16.29 5.13 -9.76
CA ASP A 125 15.14 6.03 -9.75
C ASP A 125 15.19 6.93 -8.52
N PHE A 126 14.37 7.96 -8.51
CA PHE A 126 14.28 8.89 -7.39
C PHE A 126 12.95 8.78 -6.67
N VAL A 127 12.99 8.97 -5.35
CA VAL A 127 11.81 8.99 -4.49
C VAL A 127 11.79 10.26 -3.63
N TYR A 128 10.61 10.74 -3.33
CA TYR A 128 10.42 11.63 -2.18
C TYR A 128 10.54 10.82 -0.90
N ARG A 129 11.39 11.27 0.03
CA ARG A 129 11.42 10.83 1.42
C ARG A 129 10.74 11.86 2.28
N ILE A 130 9.68 11.47 2.95
CA ILE A 130 8.83 12.36 3.74
C ILE A 130 8.74 11.82 5.15
N ILE A 131 9.02 12.68 6.14
CA ILE A 131 8.75 12.38 7.55
C ILE A 131 7.92 13.52 8.10
N ARG A 132 6.71 13.21 8.57
CA ARG A 132 5.81 14.19 9.13
C ARG A 132 5.07 13.65 10.35
N VAL A 133 4.70 14.54 11.26
CA VAL A 133 3.86 14.24 12.41
C VAL A 133 2.50 14.86 12.16
N ARG A 134 1.46 14.07 12.37
CA ARG A 134 0.07 14.50 12.27
C ARG A 134 -0.47 14.77 13.66
N TYR A 135 -1.18 15.86 13.78
CA TYR A 135 -1.75 16.34 15.02
C TYR A 135 -3.27 16.41 14.92
N THR A 136 -3.95 16.08 16.00
CA THR A 136 -5.37 16.35 16.20
C THR A 136 -5.52 17.13 17.48
N ASN A 137 -6.23 18.29 17.42
CA ASN A 137 -6.42 19.17 18.57
C ASN A 137 -5.11 19.50 19.31
N ASP A 138 -4.04 19.76 18.55
CA ASP A 138 -2.67 20.06 19.01
C ASP A 138 -1.93 18.90 19.70
N ILE A 139 -2.51 17.71 19.72
CA ILE A 139 -1.88 16.49 20.22
C ILE A 139 -1.23 15.74 19.07
N PRO A 140 0.09 15.41 19.13
CA PRO A 140 0.73 14.59 18.12
C PRO A 140 0.18 13.16 18.18
N LEU A 141 -0.36 12.68 17.07
CA LEU A 141 -1.04 11.39 17.04
C LEU A 141 -0.22 10.31 16.33
N VAL A 142 0.41 10.65 15.21
CA VAL A 142 1.13 9.69 14.38
C VAL A 142 2.34 10.32 13.70
N ILE A 143 3.43 9.55 13.56
CA ILE A 143 4.55 9.86 12.69
C ILE A 143 4.38 9.06 11.41
N GLU A 144 4.39 9.74 10.28
CA GLU A 144 4.38 9.10 8.97
C GLU A 144 5.78 9.14 8.36
N TYR A 145 6.29 7.98 7.96
CA TYR A 145 7.47 7.79 7.14
C TYR A 145 7.01 7.33 5.77
N THR A 146 7.18 8.17 4.76
CA THR A 146 6.60 7.91 3.44
C THR A 146 7.66 7.99 2.36
N TYR A 147 7.62 7.04 1.44
CA TYR A 147 8.40 7.04 0.21
C TYR A 147 7.47 7.00 -0.99
N MET A 148 7.68 7.89 -1.96
CA MET A 148 6.85 7.99 -3.16
C MET A 148 7.74 8.13 -4.39
N PRO A 149 7.57 7.30 -5.45
CA PRO A 149 8.29 7.47 -6.70
C PRO A 149 7.93 8.80 -7.35
N ILE A 150 8.95 9.56 -7.77
CA ILE A 150 8.74 10.89 -8.37
C ILE A 150 8.02 10.79 -9.71
N ASP A 151 8.32 9.75 -10.49
CA ASP A 151 7.71 9.54 -11.80
C ASP A 151 6.21 9.22 -11.71
N GLU A 152 5.77 8.58 -10.61
CA GLU A 152 4.36 8.30 -10.38
C GLU A 152 3.63 9.47 -9.71
N ILE A 153 4.31 10.19 -8.83
CA ILE A 153 3.76 11.33 -8.06
C ILE A 153 4.61 12.57 -8.35
N PRO A 154 4.59 13.12 -9.56
CA PRO A 154 5.40 14.28 -9.92
C PRO A 154 4.96 15.54 -9.21
N ASN A 155 5.87 16.51 -9.07
CA ASN A 155 5.58 17.86 -8.58
C ASN A 155 4.94 17.94 -7.16
N LEU A 156 5.19 16.98 -6.30
CA LEU A 156 4.76 17.06 -4.91
C LEU A 156 5.39 18.28 -4.23
N LYS A 157 4.60 19.06 -3.50
CA LYS A 157 5.02 20.31 -2.86
C LYS A 157 4.75 20.28 -1.35
N MET A 158 5.44 21.14 -0.61
CA MET A 158 5.22 21.31 0.84
C MET A 158 3.75 21.61 1.19
N THR A 159 3.04 22.33 0.35
CA THR A 159 1.61 22.60 0.53
C THR A 159 0.76 21.33 0.59
N HIS A 160 1.05 20.35 -0.27
CA HIS A 160 0.35 19.07 -0.27
C HIS A 160 0.67 18.24 0.99
N LEU A 161 1.92 18.34 1.50
CA LEU A 161 2.33 17.65 2.72
C LEU A 161 1.64 18.21 3.98
N ASN A 162 1.38 19.50 3.99
CA ASN A 162 0.71 20.17 5.10
C ASN A 162 -0.80 19.92 5.11
N THR A 163 -1.37 19.55 3.98
CA THR A 163 -2.80 19.28 3.81
C THR A 163 -3.03 17.76 3.62
N SER A 164 -3.31 17.34 2.40
CA SER A 164 -3.60 15.95 2.06
C SER A 164 -2.86 15.51 0.80
N ILE A 165 -1.92 14.61 0.96
CA ILE A 165 -1.25 13.96 -0.18
C ILE A 165 -2.26 13.14 -1.00
N TYR A 166 -3.23 12.50 -0.34
CA TYR A 166 -4.27 11.73 -1.03
C TYR A 166 -5.13 12.61 -1.92
N SER A 167 -5.52 13.79 -1.44
CA SER A 167 -6.24 14.77 -2.25
C SER A 167 -5.45 15.17 -3.49
N TYR A 168 -4.14 15.41 -3.35
CA TYR A 168 -3.26 15.70 -4.48
C TYR A 168 -3.22 14.54 -5.48
N ILE A 169 -3.06 13.30 -5.00
CA ILE A 169 -3.02 12.11 -5.86
C ILE A 169 -4.34 11.92 -6.63
N GLU A 170 -5.47 12.08 -5.96
CA GLU A 170 -6.77 11.78 -6.55
C GLU A 170 -7.33 12.93 -7.39
N HIS A 171 -7.22 14.18 -6.91
CA HIS A 171 -7.85 15.30 -7.58
C HIS A 171 -6.91 16.01 -8.57
N ASP A 172 -5.63 16.19 -8.23
CA ASP A 172 -4.69 16.91 -9.08
C ASP A 172 -4.03 15.98 -10.11
N LEU A 173 -3.67 14.76 -9.73
CA LEU A 173 -3.06 13.78 -10.63
C LEU A 173 -4.09 12.86 -11.31
N GLY A 174 -5.34 12.86 -10.87
CA GLY A 174 -6.39 11.98 -11.39
C GLY A 174 -6.12 10.48 -11.17
N LEU A 175 -5.23 10.14 -10.24
CA LEU A 175 -4.89 8.76 -9.89
C LEU A 175 -5.87 8.25 -8.83
N ARG A 176 -6.24 6.98 -8.90
CA ARG A 176 -7.12 6.35 -7.92
C ARG A 176 -6.33 5.54 -6.92
N ILE A 177 -6.51 5.83 -5.62
CA ILE A 177 -6.00 4.99 -4.54
C ILE A 177 -6.98 3.84 -4.37
N ALA A 178 -6.62 2.65 -4.87
CA ALA A 178 -7.54 1.52 -4.94
C ALA A 178 -7.56 0.69 -3.66
N ASN A 179 -6.38 0.37 -3.12
CA ASN A 179 -6.24 -0.46 -1.93
C ASN A 179 -4.86 -0.26 -1.29
N ALA A 180 -4.73 -0.67 -0.04
CA ALA A 180 -3.47 -0.70 0.67
C ALA A 180 -3.30 -2.03 1.41
N HIS A 181 -2.05 -2.42 1.54
CA HIS A 181 -1.64 -3.51 2.39
C HIS A 181 -1.15 -2.95 3.71
N ARG A 182 -1.66 -3.46 4.83
CA ARG A 182 -1.29 -2.98 6.17
C ARG A 182 -0.70 -4.11 7.00
N VAL A 183 0.38 -3.79 7.71
CA VAL A 183 0.97 -4.63 8.76
C VAL A 183 0.93 -3.83 10.05
N ILE A 184 0.39 -4.41 11.11
CA ILE A 184 0.36 -3.79 12.44
C ILE A 184 1.35 -4.54 13.33
N ARG A 185 2.29 -3.80 13.92
CA ARG A 185 3.30 -4.34 14.85
C ARG A 185 3.38 -3.45 16.09
N ALA A 186 3.58 -4.05 17.24
CA ALA A 186 3.98 -3.33 18.45
C ALA A 186 5.52 -3.26 18.47
N VAL A 187 6.05 -2.04 18.61
CA VAL A 187 7.50 -1.78 18.65
C VAL A 187 7.82 -0.79 19.75
N VAL A 188 9.02 -0.86 20.30
CA VAL A 188 9.53 0.17 21.22
C VAL A 188 9.93 1.39 20.41
N PRO A 189 9.42 2.59 20.72
CA PRO A 189 9.75 3.79 19.97
C PRO A 189 11.21 4.22 20.25
N THR A 190 11.82 4.86 19.29
CA THR A 190 13.13 5.50 19.48
C THR A 190 12.97 6.81 20.26
N ALA A 191 14.04 7.27 20.91
CA ALA A 191 14.05 8.56 21.63
C ALA A 191 13.60 9.75 20.75
N LYS A 192 13.89 9.71 19.44
CA LYS A 192 13.45 10.71 18.46
C LYS A 192 11.95 10.66 18.21
N GLU A 193 11.37 9.49 18.19
CA GLU A 193 9.92 9.28 18.03
C GLU A 193 9.18 9.66 19.30
N CYS A 194 9.69 9.29 20.49
CA CYS A 194 9.15 9.73 21.77
C CYS A 194 9.07 11.26 21.84
N LYS A 195 10.18 11.95 21.48
CA LYS A 195 10.20 13.42 21.44
C LYS A 195 9.20 14.01 20.46
N ARG A 196 8.99 13.37 19.31
CA ARG A 196 8.05 13.85 18.29
C ARG A 196 6.59 13.63 18.66
N LEU A 197 6.31 12.54 19.36
CA LEU A 197 4.97 12.18 19.83
C LEU A 197 4.65 12.73 21.23
N ASN A 198 5.62 13.37 21.87
CA ASN A 198 5.49 13.88 23.24
C ASN A 198 5.07 12.78 24.23
N ILE A 199 5.69 11.61 24.14
CA ILE A 199 5.50 10.47 25.03
C ILE A 199 6.80 10.17 25.80
N GLU A 200 6.66 9.58 26.97
CA GLU A 200 7.79 9.10 27.76
C GLU A 200 8.42 7.84 27.13
N ASN A 201 9.70 7.62 27.42
CA ASN A 201 10.49 6.51 26.87
C ASN A 201 10.34 5.26 27.77
#